data_ea6878cb2c56f99226f71c46906b14ec
#
_entry.id   ea6878cb2c56f99226f71c46906b14ec
#
_cell.length_a   1.000
_cell.length_b   1.000
_cell.length_c   1.000
_cell.angle_alpha   90.00
_cell.angle_beta   90.00
_cell.angle_gamma   90.00
#
_symmetry.space_group_name_H-M   'P 1'
#
loop_
_entity.id
_entity.type
_entity.pdbx_description
1 polymer ?
#
loop_
_entity_poly.entity_id
_entity_poly.type
_entity_poly.pdbx_seq_one_letter_code
_entity_poly.pdbx_strand_id
1 'polypeptide(L)'
;MRRLQIGILDLVTKSPNPSLYGRVMNANLASIMPQVIGVWCEQEGHQVQVVCYTGMENLLDELPSGVDLVFIGAFTQSAQLAYALSNFFRQRGAVTVLGGPHARCYPEDASKYYDYVLGFTDRETISEICRECAPHRPSGTAASTASI
;
A
#
# COMPACT_ATOMS: atom_id res chain seq x y z
N MET A 1 9.13 8.87 17.84
CA MET A 1 8.83 8.77 16.39
C MET A 1 7.42 9.26 16.13
N ARG A 2 7.24 9.98 15.05
CA ARG A 2 5.93 10.52 14.69
C ARG A 2 4.96 9.39 14.34
N ARG A 3 3.73 9.51 14.80
CA ARG A 3 2.67 8.56 14.45
C ARG A 3 2.20 8.82 13.02
N LEU A 4 2.25 7.77 12.20
CA LEU A 4 1.85 7.86 10.79
C LEU A 4 0.43 7.36 10.58
N GLN A 5 -0.23 7.91 9.57
CA GLN A 5 -1.46 7.36 9.02
C GLN A 5 -1.08 6.47 7.86
N ILE A 6 -1.29 5.18 7.99
CA ILE A 6 -0.83 4.18 7.02
C ILE A 6 -2.03 3.50 6.39
N GLY A 7 -2.06 3.51 5.06
CA GLY A 7 -3.02 2.73 4.29
C GLY A 7 -2.35 1.51 3.71
N ILE A 8 -3.04 0.38 3.73
CA ILE A 8 -2.56 -0.85 3.12
C ILE A 8 -3.64 -1.33 2.15
N LEU A 9 -3.30 -1.37 0.87
CA LEU A 9 -4.21 -1.79 -0.18
C LEU A 9 -3.78 -3.14 -0.72
N ASP A 10 -4.65 -4.11 -0.59
CA ASP A 10 -4.48 -5.42 -1.19
C ASP A 10 -5.31 -5.45 -2.47
N LEU A 11 -4.64 -5.43 -3.63
CA LEU A 11 -5.33 -5.42 -4.91
C LEU A 11 -5.79 -6.83 -5.25
N VAL A 12 -7.09 -7.02 -5.17
CA VAL A 12 -7.72 -8.31 -5.40
C VAL A 12 -8.45 -8.24 -6.73
N THR A 13 -8.09 -9.13 -7.66
CA THR A 13 -8.84 -9.24 -8.91
C THR A 13 -10.15 -9.97 -8.65
N LYS A 14 -11.24 -9.37 -9.14
CA LYS A 14 -12.52 -10.05 -9.13
C LYS A 14 -12.40 -11.29 -10.02
N SER A 15 -12.54 -12.46 -9.42
CA SER A 15 -12.56 -13.67 -10.21
C SER A 15 -13.72 -13.60 -11.21
N PRO A 16 -13.49 -13.87 -12.50
CA PRO A 16 -14.58 -13.94 -13.46
C PRO A 16 -15.51 -15.12 -13.17
N ASN A 17 -15.11 -16.01 -12.29
CA ASN A 17 -15.88 -17.17 -11.91
C ASN A 17 -16.48 -16.93 -10.52
N PRO A 18 -17.82 -16.76 -10.42
CA PRO A 18 -18.44 -16.46 -9.13
C PRO A 18 -18.53 -17.67 -8.20
N SER A 19 -17.79 -18.74 -8.46
CA SER A 19 -17.80 -19.90 -7.59
C SER A 19 -17.31 -19.52 -6.19
N LEU A 20 -17.96 -20.10 -5.19
CA LEU A 20 -17.58 -19.90 -3.80
C LEU A 20 -16.12 -20.29 -3.57
N TYR A 21 -15.68 -21.36 -4.23
CA TYR A 21 -14.32 -21.86 -4.13
C TYR A 21 -13.29 -20.81 -4.59
N GLY A 22 -13.52 -20.20 -5.74
CA GLY A 22 -12.61 -19.18 -6.27
C GLY A 22 -12.51 -17.96 -5.36
N ARG A 23 -13.64 -17.53 -4.78
CA ARG A 23 -13.65 -16.38 -3.86
C ARG A 23 -12.90 -16.69 -2.57
N VAL A 24 -13.08 -17.87 -2.03
CA VAL A 24 -12.42 -18.26 -0.78
C VAL A 24 -10.91 -18.42 -0.99
N MET A 25 -10.52 -19.08 -2.07
CA MET A 25 -9.10 -19.31 -2.35
C MET A 25 -8.36 -18.02 -2.67
N ASN A 26 -8.96 -17.15 -3.47
CA ASN A 26 -8.32 -15.88 -3.81
C ASN A 26 -8.16 -14.97 -2.58
N ALA A 27 -9.18 -14.93 -1.74
CA ALA A 27 -9.12 -14.14 -0.52
C ALA A 27 -8.01 -14.64 0.42
N ASN A 28 -7.89 -15.95 0.57
CA ASN A 28 -6.90 -16.53 1.48
C ASN A 28 -5.46 -16.35 0.99
N LEU A 29 -5.24 -16.36 -0.33
CA LEU A 29 -3.89 -16.22 -0.86
C LEU A 29 -3.41 -14.77 -0.92
N ALA A 30 -4.34 -13.83 -1.07
CA ALA A 30 -3.97 -12.44 -1.28
C ALA A 30 -3.77 -11.65 0.01
N SER A 31 -4.36 -12.07 1.12
CA SER A 31 -4.56 -11.20 2.27
C SER A 31 -3.57 -11.36 3.42
N ILE A 32 -2.66 -12.32 3.34
CA ILE A 32 -1.79 -12.63 4.50
C ILE A 32 -0.75 -11.54 4.74
N MET A 33 0.06 -11.22 3.75
CA MET A 33 1.14 -10.25 3.94
C MET A 33 0.66 -8.83 4.24
N PRO A 34 -0.36 -8.31 3.55
CA PRO A 34 -0.88 -6.99 3.91
C PRO A 34 -1.35 -6.90 5.36
N GLN A 35 -2.01 -7.94 5.86
CA GLN A 35 -2.44 -7.96 7.24
C GLN A 35 -1.28 -8.03 8.22
N VAL A 36 -0.26 -8.82 7.90
CA VAL A 36 0.95 -8.93 8.73
C VAL A 36 1.67 -7.58 8.80
N ILE A 37 1.82 -6.90 7.68
CA ILE A 37 2.43 -5.57 7.65
C ILE A 37 1.62 -4.60 8.50
N GLY A 38 0.30 -4.68 8.41
CA GLY A 38 -0.58 -3.85 9.23
C GLY A 38 -0.36 -4.06 10.73
N VAL A 39 -0.23 -5.30 11.15
CA VAL A 39 0.04 -5.63 12.56
C VAL A 39 1.39 -5.06 12.99
N TRP A 40 2.42 -5.23 12.19
CA TRP A 40 3.75 -4.69 12.50
C TRP A 40 3.72 -3.17 12.68
N CYS A 41 3.01 -2.47 11.80
CA CYS A 41 2.90 -1.01 11.88
C CYS A 41 2.10 -0.58 13.11
N GLU A 42 1.04 -1.29 13.44
CA GLU A 42 0.26 -1.00 14.65
C GLU A 42 1.08 -1.22 15.92
N GLN A 43 1.91 -2.25 15.94
CA GLN A 43 2.78 -2.52 17.09
C GLN A 43 3.81 -1.41 17.31
N GLU A 44 4.14 -0.66 16.28
CA GLU A 44 5.04 0.49 16.39
C GLU A 44 4.29 1.80 16.69
N GLY A 45 3.00 1.74 16.89
CA GLY A 45 2.20 2.89 17.31
C GLY A 45 1.57 3.68 16.17
N HIS A 46 1.65 3.20 14.93
CA HIS A 46 1.02 3.88 13.81
C HIS A 46 -0.46 3.51 13.69
N GLN A 47 -1.22 4.37 13.06
CA GLN A 47 -2.62 4.12 12.76
C GLN A 47 -2.72 3.51 11.36
N VAL A 48 -3.36 2.34 11.27
CA VAL A 48 -3.37 1.53 10.06
C VAL A 48 -4.78 1.22 9.63
N GLN A 49 -5.03 1.33 8.32
CA GLN A 49 -6.27 0.89 7.71
C GLN A 49 -5.93 -0.06 6.56
N VAL A 50 -6.44 -1.28 6.62
CA VAL A 50 -6.24 -2.29 5.58
C VAL A 50 -7.50 -2.37 4.72
N VAL A 51 -7.34 -2.29 3.41
CA VAL A 51 -8.45 -2.32 2.46
C VAL A 51 -8.15 -3.34 1.36
N CYS A 52 -9.11 -4.23 1.11
CA CYS A 52 -9.08 -5.08 -0.07
C CYS A 52 -9.72 -4.30 -1.22
N TYR A 53 -8.92 -3.93 -2.21
CA TYR A 53 -9.35 -3.03 -3.27
C TYR A 53 -9.53 -3.78 -4.59
N THR A 54 -10.74 -3.72 -5.13
CA THR A 54 -11.07 -4.39 -6.40
C THR A 54 -11.16 -3.41 -7.58
N GLY A 55 -10.98 -2.12 -7.32
CA GLY A 55 -11.16 -1.06 -8.30
C GLY A 55 -12.53 -0.41 -8.24
N MET A 56 -13.44 -0.96 -7.45
CA MET A 56 -14.82 -0.50 -7.37
C MET A 56 -15.09 0.35 -6.13
N GLU A 57 -14.30 0.18 -5.08
CA GLU A 57 -14.48 0.89 -3.82
C GLU A 57 -14.02 2.34 -3.93
N ASN A 58 -14.64 3.21 -3.16
CA ASN A 58 -14.22 4.60 -3.06
C ASN A 58 -13.13 4.73 -2.01
N LEU A 59 -11.89 4.92 -2.44
CA LEU A 59 -10.74 5.01 -1.53
C LEU A 59 -10.84 6.19 -0.58
N LEU A 60 -11.50 7.27 -0.98
CA LEU A 60 -11.66 8.43 -0.10
C LEU A 60 -12.56 8.14 1.10
N ASP A 61 -13.47 7.17 0.94
CA ASP A 61 -14.32 6.73 2.05
C ASP A 61 -13.64 5.67 2.91
N GLU A 62 -12.77 4.86 2.32
CA GLU A 62 -12.14 3.73 2.99
C GLU A 62 -10.88 4.11 3.76
N LEU A 63 -10.16 5.14 3.32
CA LEU A 63 -8.92 5.57 3.94
C LEU A 63 -9.07 6.95 4.55
N PRO A 64 -8.39 7.20 5.69
CA PRO A 64 -8.41 8.53 6.27
C PRO A 64 -7.76 9.54 5.33
N SER A 65 -8.25 10.77 5.37
CA SER A 65 -7.60 11.87 4.66
C SER A 65 -6.22 12.12 5.29
N GLY A 66 -5.24 12.45 4.47
CA GLY A 66 -3.89 12.71 4.97
C GLY A 66 -3.07 11.48 5.28
N VAL A 67 -3.26 10.42 4.48
CA VAL A 67 -2.43 9.22 4.59
C VAL A 67 -0.98 9.59 4.31
N ASP A 68 -0.08 9.17 5.19
CA ASP A 68 1.35 9.47 5.09
C ASP A 68 2.11 8.42 4.28
N LEU A 69 1.70 7.18 4.38
CA LEU A 69 2.39 6.03 3.81
C LEU A 69 1.36 5.03 3.32
N VAL A 70 1.54 4.53 2.10
CA VAL A 70 0.63 3.55 1.51
C VAL A 70 1.43 2.35 1.02
N PHE A 71 1.07 1.18 1.53
CA PHE A 71 1.57 -0.11 1.02
C PHE A 71 0.55 -0.68 0.06
N ILE A 72 1.00 -1.07 -1.12
CA ILE A 72 0.13 -1.67 -2.14
C ILE A 72 0.70 -3.02 -2.53
N GLY A 73 -0.10 -4.06 -2.40
CA GLY A 73 0.25 -5.40 -2.82
C GLY A 73 -0.44 -5.73 -4.13
N ALA A 74 0.33 -6.16 -5.15
CA ALA A 74 -0.22 -6.39 -6.47
C ALA A 74 0.38 -7.60 -7.16
N PHE A 75 -0.47 -8.31 -7.90
CA PHE A 75 -0.04 -9.24 -8.94
C PHE A 75 0.19 -8.49 -10.23
N THR A 76 0.91 -9.11 -11.18
CA THR A 76 1.26 -8.48 -12.46
C THR A 76 0.02 -8.03 -13.24
N GLN A 77 -1.05 -8.80 -13.18
CA GLN A 77 -2.29 -8.46 -13.87
C GLN A 77 -2.95 -7.18 -13.32
N SER A 78 -2.59 -6.76 -12.10
CA SER A 78 -3.08 -5.52 -11.50
C SER A 78 -2.05 -4.39 -11.54
N ALA A 79 -0.95 -4.56 -12.28
CA ALA A 79 0.14 -3.60 -12.26
C ALA A 79 -0.28 -2.20 -12.72
N GLN A 80 -1.12 -2.13 -13.75
CA GLN A 80 -1.60 -0.84 -14.25
C GLN A 80 -2.38 -0.08 -13.19
N LEU A 81 -3.27 -0.78 -12.50
CA LEU A 81 -4.02 -0.20 -11.39
C LEU A 81 -3.09 0.22 -10.26
N ALA A 82 -2.11 -0.63 -9.94
CA ALA A 82 -1.14 -0.32 -8.89
C ALA A 82 -0.36 0.95 -9.20
N TYR A 83 0.03 1.14 -10.45
CA TYR A 83 0.78 2.34 -10.85
C TYR A 83 -0.10 3.59 -10.81
N ALA A 84 -1.35 3.47 -11.23
CA ALA A 84 -2.30 4.59 -11.13
C ALA A 84 -2.54 4.98 -9.67
N LEU A 85 -2.67 4.01 -8.79
CA LEU A 85 -2.85 4.27 -7.37
C LEU A 85 -1.65 4.95 -6.75
N SER A 86 -0.44 4.54 -7.13
CA SER A 86 0.77 5.20 -6.64
C SER A 86 0.78 6.67 -7.03
N ASN A 87 0.48 6.97 -8.28
CA ASN A 87 0.41 8.36 -8.74
C ASN A 87 -0.64 9.15 -7.96
N PHE A 88 -1.79 8.55 -7.73
CA PHE A 88 -2.86 9.18 -6.97
C PHE A 88 -2.40 9.57 -5.56
N PHE A 89 -1.76 8.65 -4.85
CA PHE A 89 -1.33 8.92 -3.48
C PHE A 89 -0.11 9.83 -3.42
N ARG A 90 0.83 9.70 -4.36
CA ARG A 90 2.00 10.58 -4.41
C ARG A 90 1.61 12.02 -4.67
N GLN A 91 0.61 12.27 -5.49
CA GLN A 91 0.08 13.62 -5.71
C GLN A 91 -0.52 14.21 -4.44
N ARG A 92 -0.94 13.35 -3.52
CA ARG A 92 -1.47 13.78 -2.22
C ARG A 92 -0.40 13.83 -1.14
N GLY A 93 0.87 13.65 -1.51
CA GLY A 93 1.99 13.75 -0.59
C GLY A 93 2.31 12.48 0.18
N ALA A 94 1.72 11.36 -0.15
CA ALA A 94 2.01 10.09 0.51
C ALA A 94 3.27 9.43 -0.08
N VAL A 95 3.97 8.68 0.75
CA VAL A 95 5.03 7.78 0.30
C VAL A 95 4.40 6.46 -0.09
N THR A 96 4.81 5.90 -1.23
CA THR A 96 4.21 4.68 -1.74
C THR A 96 5.20 3.53 -1.76
N VAL A 97 4.72 2.34 -1.38
CA VAL A 97 5.50 1.11 -1.32
C VAL A 97 4.75 0.02 -2.06
N LEU A 98 5.41 -0.62 -3.01
CA LEU A 98 4.84 -1.75 -3.73
C LEU A 98 5.42 -3.05 -3.20
N GLY A 99 4.56 -4.02 -2.93
CA GLY A 99 4.94 -5.38 -2.58
C GLY A 99 4.17 -6.39 -3.42
N GLY A 100 4.40 -7.66 -3.15
CA GLY A 100 3.69 -8.74 -3.81
C GLY A 100 4.42 -9.29 -5.03
N PRO A 101 3.76 -10.21 -5.76
CA PRO A 101 4.42 -10.91 -6.86
C PRO A 101 4.91 -10.00 -7.99
N HIS A 102 4.19 -8.94 -8.31
CA HIS A 102 4.62 -8.02 -9.36
C HIS A 102 5.95 -7.35 -9.00
N ALA A 103 6.08 -6.94 -7.73
CA ALA A 103 7.32 -6.31 -7.25
C ALA A 103 8.51 -7.26 -7.35
N ARG A 104 8.28 -8.55 -7.12
CA ARG A 104 9.35 -9.55 -7.23
C ARG A 104 9.77 -9.81 -8.67
N CYS A 105 8.80 -9.79 -9.59
CA CYS A 105 9.05 -10.13 -10.99
C CYS A 105 9.56 -8.95 -11.80
N TYR A 106 9.10 -7.75 -11.50
CA TYR A 106 9.40 -6.55 -12.31
C TYR A 106 9.80 -5.37 -11.43
N PRO A 107 10.84 -5.52 -10.60
CA PRO A 107 11.20 -4.45 -9.66
C PRO A 107 11.69 -3.19 -10.35
N GLU A 108 12.38 -3.31 -11.48
CA GLU A 108 12.89 -2.13 -12.20
C GLU A 108 11.78 -1.29 -12.79
N ASP A 109 10.77 -1.95 -13.36
CA ASP A 109 9.62 -1.25 -13.90
C ASP A 109 8.81 -0.58 -12.79
N ALA A 110 8.57 -1.29 -11.71
CA ALA A 110 7.82 -0.78 -10.57
C ALA A 110 8.51 0.42 -9.91
N SER A 111 9.84 0.43 -9.87
CA SER A 111 10.59 1.50 -9.21
C SER A 111 10.43 2.85 -9.88
N LYS A 112 9.96 2.89 -11.12
CA LYS A 112 9.65 4.15 -11.81
C LYS A 112 8.42 4.84 -11.23
N TYR A 113 7.55 4.09 -10.54
CA TYR A 113 6.25 4.57 -10.06
C TYR A 113 6.14 4.60 -8.55
N TYR A 114 7.05 3.94 -7.83
CA TYR A 114 6.97 3.77 -6.39
C TYR A 114 8.21 4.29 -5.70
N ASP A 115 8.04 4.78 -4.49
CA ASP A 115 9.17 5.23 -3.67
C ASP A 115 9.99 4.04 -3.15
N TYR A 116 9.32 2.92 -2.86
CA TYR A 116 9.97 1.69 -2.44
C TYR A 116 9.32 0.51 -3.15
N VAL A 117 10.14 -0.45 -3.56
CA VAL A 117 9.67 -1.69 -4.17
C VAL A 117 10.28 -2.86 -3.40
N LEU A 118 9.41 -3.68 -2.80
CA LEU A 118 9.83 -4.77 -1.92
C LEU A 118 9.44 -6.10 -2.55
N GLY A 119 10.44 -6.90 -2.95
CA GLY A 119 10.20 -8.25 -3.45
C GLY A 119 9.76 -9.16 -2.32
N PHE A 120 10.65 -9.34 -1.36
CA PHE A 120 10.34 -9.99 -0.09
C PHE A 120 10.55 -8.97 1.01
N THR A 121 9.78 -9.08 2.08
CA THR A 121 9.89 -8.12 3.16
C THR A 121 9.84 -8.81 4.52
N ASP A 122 10.40 -8.13 5.51
CA ASP A 122 10.34 -8.56 6.90
C ASP A 122 10.00 -7.36 7.77
N ARG A 123 9.81 -7.64 9.06
CA ARG A 123 9.42 -6.61 10.02
C ARG A 123 10.42 -5.47 10.09
N GLU A 124 11.71 -5.81 10.01
CA GLU A 124 12.76 -4.81 10.13
C GLU A 124 12.74 -3.83 8.96
N THR A 125 12.56 -4.33 7.74
CA THR A 125 12.45 -3.50 6.56
C THR A 125 11.26 -2.54 6.66
N ILE A 126 10.11 -3.05 7.09
CA ILE A 126 8.91 -2.22 7.27
C ILE A 126 9.15 -1.15 8.33
N SER A 127 9.79 -1.50 9.43
CA SER A 127 10.12 -0.57 10.48
C SER A 127 11.03 0.55 9.98
N GLU A 128 12.02 0.22 9.17
CA GLU A 128 12.92 1.21 8.58
C GLU A 128 12.20 2.18 7.65
N ILE A 129 11.30 1.66 6.82
CA ILE A 129 10.51 2.50 5.93
C ILE A 129 9.66 3.49 6.72
N CYS A 130 9.04 3.02 7.79
CA CYS A 130 8.25 3.90 8.67
C CYS A 130 9.11 5.00 9.29
N ARG A 131 10.32 4.67 9.74
CA ARG A 131 11.24 5.65 10.30
C ARG A 131 11.72 6.67 9.29
N GLU A 132 12.03 6.23 8.07
CA GLU A 132 12.45 7.13 7.00
C GLU A 132 11.32 8.05 6.57
N CYS A 133 10.11 7.52 6.50
CA CYS A 133 8.93 8.30 6.13
C CYS A 133 8.65 9.42 7.14
N ALA A 134 8.75 9.12 8.42
CA ALA A 134 8.37 10.05 9.47
C ALA A 134 9.15 11.37 9.43
N PRO A 135 10.50 11.37 9.30
CA PRO A 135 11.25 12.63 9.25
C PRO A 135 11.14 13.37 7.93
N HIS A 136 10.84 12.67 6.85
CA HIS A 136 10.74 13.29 5.53
C HIS A 136 9.35 13.84 5.23
N ARG A 137 8.38 13.56 6.07
CA ARG A 137 7.03 14.06 5.93
C ARG A 137 6.84 15.30 6.78
N PRO A 138 6.64 16.47 6.20
CA PRO A 138 6.25 17.63 6.98
C PRO A 138 4.86 17.40 7.58
N SER A 139 4.48 18.18 8.57
CA SER A 139 3.13 18.11 9.11
C SER A 139 2.13 18.27 7.96
N GLY A 140 0.99 17.61 8.07
CA GLY A 140 0.06 17.45 6.96
C GLY A 140 -0.20 18.67 6.12
N THR A 141 -0.28 19.83 6.73
CA THR A 141 -0.51 21.08 6.03
C THR A 141 0.65 21.49 5.14
N ALA A 142 1.86 21.30 5.61
CA ALA A 142 3.06 21.67 4.85
C ALA A 142 3.25 20.73 3.66
N ALA A 143 2.88 19.46 3.80
CA ALA A 143 3.03 18.50 2.73
C ALA A 143 2.15 18.85 1.53
N SER A 144 0.92 19.27 1.76
CA SER A 144 0.01 19.63 0.68
C SER A 144 0.45 20.89 -0.04
N THR A 145 1.10 21.81 0.67
CA THR A 145 1.63 23.03 0.06
C THR A 145 2.85 22.74 -0.80
N ALA A 146 3.71 21.87 -0.33
CA ALA A 146 4.94 21.53 -1.04
C ALA A 146 4.70 20.79 -2.35
N SER A 147 3.55 20.15 -2.50
CA SER A 147 3.23 19.40 -3.71
C SER A 147 2.78 20.27 -4.87
N ILE A 148 2.63 21.54 -4.65
CA ILE A 148 2.28 22.51 -5.70
C ILE A 148 3.54 22.91 -6.50
#